data_23b7dc5c88ceae7089572a0d776df3cd
#
_entry.id   23b7dc5c88ceae7089572a0d776df3cd
#
_cell.length_a   1.000
_cell.length_b   1.000
_cell.length_c   1.000
_cell.angle_alpha   90.00
_cell.angle_beta   90.00
_cell.angle_gamma   90.00
#
_symmetry.space_group_name_H-M   'P 1'
#
loop_
_entity.id
_entity.type
_entity.pdbx_description
1 polymer ?
#
loop_
_entity_poly.entity_id
_entity_poly.type
_entity_poly.pdbx_seq_one_letter_code
_entity_poly.pdbx_strand_id
1 'polypeptide(L)'
;MKKTKIVCTIGPKTESEEMLTQLLEAGMNVMRLNFSHGDYAEHGQRITNMRAVIEKTGHQAAILLDTKGPEIRTMKLEGGNDASLKAGQTFTFTTDQSVIGNSERVAVTYAGFTADLKIGNTVLVDDGLIGMEVTEVTENTVVCKVLNNGDLGENKGDRKSVV
;
A
#
# COMPACT_ATOMS: atom_id res chain seq x y z
N MET A 1 10.74 3.85 34.87
CA MET A 1 10.94 4.15 33.43
C MET A 1 10.12 3.14 32.61
N LYS A 2 9.20 3.61 31.75
CA LYS A 2 8.44 2.69 30.86
C LYS A 2 9.39 2.05 29.86
N LYS A 3 9.42 0.72 29.80
CA LYS A 3 10.25 -0.03 28.83
C LYS A 3 9.62 -0.08 27.44
N THR A 4 8.28 -0.07 27.38
CA THR A 4 7.52 -0.09 26.11
C THR A 4 7.39 1.32 25.54
N LYS A 5 7.66 1.48 24.27
CA LYS A 5 7.42 2.71 23.51
C LYS A 5 6.09 2.62 22.75
N ILE A 6 5.30 3.69 22.82
CA ILE A 6 4.01 3.77 22.14
C ILE A 6 4.22 4.53 20.83
N VAL A 7 3.93 3.87 19.72
CA VAL A 7 3.95 4.45 18.37
C VAL A 7 2.51 4.70 17.93
N CYS A 8 2.16 5.95 17.62
CA CYS A 8 0.84 6.33 17.13
C CYS A 8 0.94 6.81 15.70
N THR A 9 0.12 6.23 14.81
CA THR A 9 -0.03 6.73 13.45
C THR A 9 -0.96 7.94 13.47
N ILE A 10 -0.49 9.07 12.95
CA ILE A 10 -1.26 10.30 12.90
C ILE A 10 -1.94 10.44 11.54
N GLY A 11 -3.20 10.76 11.58
CA GLY A 11 -4.06 10.98 10.42
C GLY A 11 -5.08 12.10 10.69
N PRO A 12 -6.05 12.31 9.77
CA PRO A 12 -6.94 13.46 9.80
C PRO A 12 -7.70 13.69 11.12
N LYS A 13 -7.97 12.63 11.87
CA LYS A 13 -8.67 12.71 13.17
C LYS A 13 -7.76 13.00 14.36
N THR A 14 -6.45 12.93 14.19
CA THR A 14 -5.47 13.00 15.29
C THR A 14 -4.37 14.04 15.06
N GLU A 15 -4.46 14.85 13.99
CA GLU A 15 -3.41 15.79 13.57
C GLU A 15 -3.51 17.19 14.22
N SER A 16 -4.60 17.49 14.92
CA SER A 16 -4.74 18.79 15.61
C SER A 16 -3.79 18.89 16.80
N GLU A 17 -3.34 20.11 17.13
CA GLU A 17 -2.47 20.35 18.29
C GLU A 17 -3.10 19.86 19.60
N GLU A 18 -4.42 20.02 19.75
CA GLU A 18 -5.15 19.55 20.93
C GLU A 18 -5.05 18.03 21.06
N MET A 19 -5.34 17.29 19.97
CA MET A 19 -5.28 15.83 19.98
C MET A 19 -3.86 15.31 20.16
N LEU A 20 -2.88 15.96 19.52
CA LEU A 20 -1.46 15.61 19.68
C LEU A 20 -1.00 15.82 21.14
N THR A 21 -1.48 16.88 21.81
CA THR A 21 -1.21 17.10 23.23
C THR A 21 -1.76 15.96 24.07
N GLN A 22 -3.02 15.57 23.88
CA GLN A 22 -3.64 14.47 24.60
C GLN A 22 -2.91 13.15 24.37
N LEU A 23 -2.46 12.86 23.13
CA LEU A 23 -1.67 11.68 22.82
C LEU A 23 -0.31 11.66 23.54
N LEU A 24 0.37 12.79 23.62
CA LEU A 24 1.63 12.93 24.37
C LEU A 24 1.42 12.70 25.86
N GLU A 25 0.39 13.32 26.46
CA GLU A 25 0.02 13.15 27.86
C GLU A 25 -0.36 11.70 28.18
N ALA A 26 -1.06 11.03 27.25
CA ALA A 26 -1.38 9.60 27.35
C ALA A 26 -0.15 8.69 27.21
N GLY A 27 0.99 9.25 26.80
CA GLY A 27 2.29 8.56 26.78
C GLY A 27 2.79 8.14 25.41
N MET A 28 2.34 8.76 24.33
CA MET A 28 2.92 8.59 23.00
C MET A 28 4.39 8.94 23.01
N ASN A 29 5.21 8.10 22.39
CA ASN A 29 6.65 8.30 22.27
C ASN A 29 7.10 8.55 20.83
N VAL A 30 6.34 8.05 19.86
CA VAL A 30 6.66 8.17 18.44
C VAL A 30 5.41 8.53 17.66
N MET A 31 5.46 9.61 16.91
CA MET A 31 4.48 9.99 15.91
C MET A 31 4.87 9.34 14.57
N ARG A 32 4.07 8.39 14.08
CA ARG A 32 4.30 7.76 12.78
C ARG A 32 3.46 8.46 11.70
N LEU A 33 4.12 8.86 10.62
CA LEU A 33 3.52 9.42 9.40
C LEU A 33 3.59 8.36 8.30
N ASN A 34 2.44 7.83 7.89
CA ASN A 34 2.36 6.82 6.84
C ASN A 34 2.28 7.49 5.47
N PHE A 35 3.40 7.51 4.75
CA PHE A 35 3.53 8.11 3.42
C PHE A 35 2.90 7.29 2.28
N SER A 36 2.29 6.15 2.59
CA SER A 36 1.42 5.46 1.63
C SER A 36 0.08 6.19 1.42
N HIS A 37 -0.26 7.14 2.31
CA HIS A 37 -1.48 7.94 2.26
C HIS A 37 -1.16 9.41 2.51
N GLY A 38 -1.97 10.30 1.93
CA GLY A 38 -1.77 11.73 2.04
C GLY A 38 -0.67 12.26 1.12
N ASP A 39 -0.45 13.57 1.18
CA ASP A 39 0.57 14.26 0.39
C ASP A 39 1.62 14.95 1.27
N TYR A 40 2.61 15.58 0.63
CA TYR A 40 3.68 16.29 1.33
C TYR A 40 3.18 17.49 2.14
N ALA A 41 2.13 18.17 1.67
CA ALA A 41 1.58 19.34 2.35
C ALA A 41 0.89 18.92 3.66
N GLU A 42 0.06 17.88 3.62
CA GLU A 42 -0.60 17.30 4.79
C GLU A 42 0.41 16.81 5.84
N HIS A 43 1.41 16.04 5.40
CA HIS A 43 2.44 15.55 6.32
C HIS A 43 3.31 16.69 6.87
N GLY A 44 3.61 17.72 6.06
CA GLY A 44 4.30 18.93 6.50
C GLY A 44 3.54 19.66 7.60
N GLN A 45 2.21 19.80 7.47
CA GLN A 45 1.38 20.41 8.49
C GLN A 45 1.35 19.61 9.78
N ARG A 46 1.22 18.28 9.71
CA ARG A 46 1.29 17.37 10.86
C ARG A 46 2.61 17.51 11.63
N ILE A 47 3.73 17.60 10.90
CA ILE A 47 5.05 17.82 11.51
C ILE A 47 5.12 19.18 12.19
N THR A 48 4.60 20.22 11.57
CA THR A 48 4.56 21.57 12.15
C THR A 48 3.75 21.58 13.45
N ASN A 49 2.56 21.01 13.45
CA ASN A 49 1.71 20.90 14.62
C ASN A 49 2.41 20.13 15.75
N MET A 50 3.03 18.99 15.43
CA MET A 50 3.75 18.20 16.45
C MET A 50 4.92 18.95 17.07
N ARG A 51 5.71 19.67 16.27
CA ARG A 51 6.83 20.47 16.78
C ARG A 51 6.35 21.59 17.69
N ALA A 52 5.26 22.27 17.31
CA ALA A 52 4.65 23.30 18.14
C ALA A 52 4.17 22.74 19.49
N VAL A 53 3.55 21.57 19.50
CA VAL A 53 3.09 20.90 20.72
C VAL A 53 4.25 20.47 21.60
N ILE A 54 5.30 19.91 21.03
CA ILE A 54 6.53 19.51 21.76
C ILE A 54 7.14 20.75 22.45
N GLU A 55 7.27 21.86 21.73
CA GLU A 55 7.81 23.11 22.27
C GLU A 55 6.93 23.65 23.42
N LYS A 56 5.62 23.66 23.24
CA LYS A 56 4.63 24.17 24.20
C LYS A 56 4.54 23.34 25.48
N THR A 57 4.63 22.01 25.35
CA THR A 57 4.37 21.09 26.47
C THR A 57 5.65 20.58 27.13
N GLY A 58 6.80 20.70 26.49
CA GLY A 58 8.07 20.10 26.94
C GLY A 58 8.14 18.59 26.84
N HIS A 59 7.11 17.93 26.30
CA HIS A 59 7.14 16.49 26.08
C HIS A 59 8.15 16.09 25.00
N GLN A 60 8.74 14.92 25.15
CA GLN A 60 9.70 14.37 24.18
C GLN A 60 9.04 13.26 23.34
N ALA A 61 9.00 13.44 22.04
CA ALA A 61 8.56 12.40 21.12
C ALA A 61 9.35 12.46 19.81
N ALA A 62 9.55 11.32 19.20
CA ALA A 62 10.18 11.22 17.88
C ALA A 62 9.13 11.30 16.76
N ILE A 63 9.55 11.81 15.60
CA ILE A 63 8.77 11.76 14.36
C ILE A 63 9.37 10.67 13.48
N LEU A 64 8.55 9.71 13.06
CA LEU A 64 8.92 8.60 12.20
C LEU A 64 8.22 8.76 10.86
N LEU A 65 9.01 8.92 9.79
CA LEU A 65 8.53 8.83 8.43
C LEU A 65 8.55 7.37 8.01
N ASP A 66 7.36 6.80 7.80
CA ASP A 66 7.21 5.49 7.19
C ASP A 66 7.00 5.69 5.69
N THR A 67 8.12 5.66 4.96
CA THR A 67 8.13 5.86 3.51
C THR A 67 7.62 4.60 2.82
N LYS A 68 6.74 4.77 1.82
CA LYS A 68 6.45 3.65 0.94
C LYS A 68 7.71 3.31 0.14
N GLY A 69 8.04 2.01 0.07
CA GLY A 69 9.06 1.51 -0.83
C GLY A 69 8.61 1.53 -2.30
N PRO A 70 9.42 0.96 -3.21
CA PRO A 70 8.96 0.68 -4.56
C PRO A 70 7.74 -0.26 -4.47
N GLU A 71 6.62 0.19 -5.02
CA GLU A 71 5.38 -0.58 -5.02
C GLU A 71 4.95 -0.85 -6.45
N ILE A 72 4.52 -2.09 -6.69
CA ILE A 72 3.79 -2.48 -7.89
C ILE A 72 2.33 -2.50 -7.49
N ARG A 73 1.50 -1.76 -8.20
CA ARG A 73 0.06 -1.69 -7.91
C ARG A 73 -0.78 -2.01 -9.13
N THR A 74 -1.91 -2.67 -8.91
CA THR A 74 -2.97 -2.76 -9.92
C THR A 74 -3.55 -1.37 -10.18
N MET A 75 -4.02 -1.13 -11.39
CA MET A 75 -4.62 0.14 -11.79
C MET A 75 -6.15 0.08 -11.70
N LYS A 76 -6.81 0.98 -12.42
CA LYS A 76 -8.27 1.14 -12.38
C LYS A 76 -9.01 -0.06 -12.93
N LEU A 77 -10.19 -0.31 -12.35
CA LEU A 77 -11.15 -1.33 -12.76
C LEU A 77 -12.41 -0.69 -13.34
N GLU A 78 -13.15 -1.43 -14.13
CA GLU A 78 -14.41 -0.99 -14.72
C GLU A 78 -15.43 -0.59 -13.64
N GLY A 79 -15.93 0.63 -13.74
CA GLY A 79 -16.91 1.17 -12.79
C GLY A 79 -16.39 1.42 -11.37
N GLY A 80 -15.09 1.25 -11.11
CA GLY A 80 -14.50 1.39 -9.76
C GLY A 80 -14.92 0.28 -8.79
N ASN A 81 -15.47 -0.84 -9.30
CA ASN A 81 -15.89 -1.97 -8.49
C ASN A 81 -14.80 -3.05 -8.43
N ASP A 82 -14.78 -3.78 -7.32
CA ASP A 82 -13.89 -4.93 -7.19
C ASP A 82 -14.24 -6.03 -8.21
N ALA A 83 -13.22 -6.66 -8.77
CA ALA A 83 -13.36 -7.76 -9.71
C ALA A 83 -13.26 -9.10 -8.98
N SER A 84 -14.35 -9.87 -8.94
CA SER A 84 -14.35 -11.19 -8.33
C SER A 84 -13.58 -12.19 -9.17
N LEU A 85 -12.54 -12.79 -8.59
CA LEU A 85 -11.69 -13.81 -9.19
C LEU A 85 -11.96 -15.18 -8.58
N LYS A 86 -11.96 -16.21 -9.42
CA LYS A 86 -12.20 -17.61 -9.00
C LYS A 86 -10.94 -18.45 -9.19
N ALA A 87 -10.71 -19.34 -8.24
CA ALA A 87 -9.62 -20.31 -8.35
C ALA A 87 -9.72 -21.12 -9.66
N GLY A 88 -8.58 -21.25 -10.33
CA GLY A 88 -8.48 -21.96 -11.60
C GLY A 88 -8.71 -21.11 -12.85
N GLN A 89 -9.27 -19.89 -12.73
CA GLN A 89 -9.44 -19.01 -13.89
C GLN A 89 -8.09 -18.46 -14.37
N THR A 90 -8.05 -18.05 -15.63
CA THR A 90 -6.95 -17.29 -16.20
C THR A 90 -7.16 -15.81 -15.89
N PHE A 91 -6.07 -15.11 -15.53
CA PHE A 91 -6.06 -13.67 -15.29
C PHE A 91 -4.80 -13.05 -15.89
N THR A 92 -4.90 -11.88 -16.50
CA THR A 92 -3.80 -11.24 -17.22
C THR A 92 -3.43 -9.89 -16.60
N PHE A 93 -2.17 -9.73 -16.25
CA PHE A 93 -1.58 -8.42 -15.97
C PHE A 93 -1.01 -7.81 -17.25
N THR A 94 -1.15 -6.51 -17.44
CA THR A 94 -0.56 -5.79 -18.56
C THR A 94 0.22 -4.55 -18.10
N THR A 95 1.31 -4.26 -18.81
CA THR A 95 2.08 -3.02 -18.62
C THR A 95 1.49 -1.83 -19.39
N ASP A 96 0.49 -2.07 -20.25
CA ASP A 96 -0.27 -1.01 -20.92
C ASP A 96 -1.23 -0.33 -19.93
N GLN A 97 -0.81 0.83 -19.44
CA GLN A 97 -1.54 1.59 -18.42
C GLN A 97 -2.83 2.25 -18.93
N SER A 98 -3.10 2.21 -20.23
CA SER A 98 -4.37 2.69 -20.82
C SER A 98 -5.51 1.70 -20.62
N VAL A 99 -5.21 0.45 -20.27
CA VAL A 99 -6.21 -0.60 -20.08
C VAL A 99 -6.96 -0.41 -18.76
N ILE A 100 -8.29 -0.31 -18.88
CA ILE A 100 -9.19 -0.42 -17.72
C ILE A 100 -9.41 -1.91 -17.46
N GLY A 101 -9.13 -2.32 -16.23
CA GLY A 101 -9.20 -3.73 -15.82
C GLY A 101 -10.62 -4.22 -15.54
N ASN A 102 -10.75 -5.54 -15.45
CA ASN A 102 -11.98 -6.26 -15.12
C ASN A 102 -11.66 -7.63 -14.50
N SER A 103 -12.59 -8.57 -14.49
CA SER A 103 -12.38 -9.92 -13.95
C SER A 103 -11.42 -10.79 -14.78
N GLU A 104 -10.92 -10.33 -15.93
CA GLU A 104 -10.03 -11.10 -16.81
C GLU A 104 -8.62 -10.47 -16.89
N ARG A 105 -8.49 -9.18 -16.66
CA ARG A 105 -7.22 -8.45 -16.79
C ARG A 105 -7.17 -7.17 -15.97
N VAL A 106 -5.95 -6.71 -15.66
CA VAL A 106 -5.70 -5.40 -15.06
C VAL A 106 -4.34 -4.85 -15.49
N ALA A 107 -4.22 -3.53 -15.63
CA ALA A 107 -2.94 -2.88 -15.82
C ALA A 107 -2.19 -2.76 -14.49
N VAL A 108 -0.84 -2.74 -14.57
CA VAL A 108 0.05 -2.52 -13.42
C VAL A 108 0.89 -1.27 -13.60
N THR A 109 1.28 -0.65 -12.48
CA THR A 109 2.06 0.59 -12.46
C THR A 109 3.52 0.41 -12.88
N TYR A 110 4.04 -0.82 -12.87
CA TYR A 110 5.44 -1.13 -13.11
C TYR A 110 5.70 -1.63 -14.52
N ALA A 111 6.38 -0.84 -15.34
CA ALA A 111 6.67 -1.19 -16.74
C ALA A 111 7.61 -2.41 -16.90
N GLY A 112 8.48 -2.68 -15.91
CA GLY A 112 9.39 -3.83 -15.92
C GLY A 112 8.74 -5.14 -15.45
N PHE A 113 7.44 -5.17 -15.20
CA PHE A 113 6.74 -6.32 -14.63
C PHE A 113 6.92 -7.62 -15.43
N THR A 114 6.88 -7.52 -16.76
CA THR A 114 7.09 -8.67 -17.67
C THR A 114 8.54 -9.14 -17.72
N ALA A 115 9.50 -8.22 -17.55
CA ALA A 115 10.92 -8.57 -17.60
C ALA A 115 11.39 -9.33 -16.35
N ASP A 116 10.75 -9.06 -15.21
CA ASP A 116 11.14 -9.62 -13.92
C ASP A 116 10.46 -10.95 -13.59
N LEU A 117 9.42 -11.33 -14.32
CA LEU A 117 8.65 -12.54 -14.07
C LEU A 117 8.97 -13.66 -15.04
N LYS A 118 8.85 -14.89 -14.56
CA LYS A 118 9.06 -16.12 -15.34
C LYS A 118 7.90 -17.07 -15.09
N ILE A 119 7.64 -17.98 -16.05
CA ILE A 119 6.67 -19.06 -15.89
C ILE A 119 6.97 -19.84 -14.62
N GLY A 120 5.95 -20.14 -13.83
CA GLY A 120 6.03 -20.80 -12.53
C GLY A 120 6.28 -19.88 -11.35
N ASN A 121 6.55 -18.57 -11.57
CA ASN A 121 6.62 -17.63 -10.45
C ASN A 121 5.22 -17.43 -9.81
N THR A 122 5.21 -17.13 -8.54
CA THR A 122 3.99 -16.76 -7.81
C THR A 122 3.87 -15.24 -7.76
N VAL A 123 2.69 -14.72 -8.07
CA VAL A 123 2.29 -13.33 -7.90
C VAL A 123 1.27 -13.27 -6.77
N LEU A 124 1.52 -12.44 -5.76
CA LEU A 124 0.65 -12.26 -4.60
C LEU A 124 0.07 -10.84 -4.64
N VAL A 125 -1.25 -10.72 -4.73
CA VAL A 125 -1.96 -9.45 -4.81
C VAL A 125 -2.76 -9.20 -3.53
N ASP A 126 -2.97 -7.94 -3.19
CA ASP A 126 -3.70 -7.48 -1.99
C ASP A 126 -3.12 -8.08 -0.71
N ASP A 127 -1.84 -7.79 -0.45
CA ASP A 127 -1.08 -8.30 0.70
C ASP A 127 -1.06 -9.85 0.83
N GLY A 128 -1.21 -10.54 -0.31
CA GLY A 128 -1.19 -11.99 -0.36
C GLY A 128 -2.56 -12.65 -0.21
N LEU A 129 -3.64 -11.87 -0.21
CA LEU A 129 -5.01 -12.41 -0.17
C LEU A 129 -5.36 -13.18 -1.44
N ILE A 130 -4.78 -12.78 -2.59
CA ILE A 130 -4.98 -13.45 -3.89
C ILE A 130 -3.63 -13.95 -4.39
N GLY A 131 -3.49 -15.26 -4.49
CA GLY A 131 -2.33 -15.93 -5.08
C GLY A 131 -2.58 -16.30 -6.53
N MET A 132 -1.56 -16.12 -7.37
CA MET A 132 -1.59 -16.48 -8.79
C MET A 132 -0.27 -17.12 -9.22
N GLU A 133 -0.31 -18.04 -10.16
CA GLU A 133 0.86 -18.67 -10.77
C GLU A 133 1.02 -18.19 -12.20
N VAL A 134 2.20 -17.73 -12.57
CA VAL A 134 2.53 -17.29 -13.93
C VAL A 134 2.56 -18.48 -14.87
N THR A 135 1.74 -18.44 -15.91
CA THR A 135 1.65 -19.49 -16.94
C THR A 135 2.24 -19.08 -18.27
N GLU A 136 2.24 -17.76 -18.58
CA GLU A 136 2.81 -17.21 -19.81
C GLU A 136 3.32 -15.79 -19.56
N VAL A 137 4.40 -15.42 -20.25
CA VAL A 137 4.95 -14.06 -20.24
C VAL A 137 5.19 -13.64 -21.69
N THR A 138 4.66 -12.46 -22.05
CA THR A 138 4.90 -11.83 -23.34
C THR A 138 5.63 -10.49 -23.15
N GLU A 139 5.82 -9.73 -24.22
CA GLU A 139 6.44 -8.41 -24.14
C GLU A 139 5.70 -7.46 -23.18
N ASN A 140 4.36 -7.45 -23.20
CA ASN A 140 3.53 -6.49 -22.48
C ASN A 140 2.52 -7.13 -21.51
N THR A 141 2.49 -8.45 -21.40
CA THR A 141 1.51 -9.15 -20.57
C THR A 141 2.12 -10.32 -19.80
N VAL A 142 1.55 -10.57 -18.62
CA VAL A 142 1.81 -11.75 -17.80
C VAL A 142 0.47 -12.46 -17.58
N VAL A 143 0.37 -13.67 -18.08
CA VAL A 143 -0.82 -14.51 -17.91
C VAL A 143 -0.61 -15.40 -16.70
N CYS A 144 -1.60 -15.42 -15.82
CA CYS A 144 -1.56 -16.18 -14.57
C CYS A 144 -2.78 -17.08 -14.43
N LYS A 145 -2.61 -18.16 -13.68
CA LYS A 145 -3.70 -18.97 -13.14
C LYS A 145 -3.98 -18.54 -11.71
N VAL A 146 -5.22 -18.18 -11.41
CA VAL A 146 -5.65 -17.80 -10.06
C VAL A 146 -5.68 -19.05 -9.17
N LEU A 147 -5.03 -18.99 -8.00
CA LEU A 147 -4.89 -20.12 -7.10
C LEU A 147 -6.01 -20.20 -6.06
N ASN A 148 -6.59 -19.08 -5.68
CA ASN A 148 -7.68 -19.01 -4.70
C ASN A 148 -8.69 -17.92 -5.07
N ASN A 149 -9.93 -18.06 -4.56
CA ASN A 149 -10.95 -17.03 -4.76
C ASN A 149 -10.60 -15.74 -4.02
N GLY A 150 -10.96 -14.60 -4.59
CA GLY A 150 -10.79 -13.29 -3.96
C GLY A 150 -11.39 -12.17 -4.79
N ASP A 151 -11.57 -11.00 -4.19
CA ASP A 151 -12.06 -9.81 -4.85
C ASP A 151 -10.88 -8.84 -5.04
N LEU A 152 -10.53 -8.59 -6.30
CA LEU A 152 -9.44 -7.69 -6.67
C LEU A 152 -9.94 -6.26 -6.72
N GLY A 153 -9.45 -5.42 -5.81
CA GLY A 153 -9.72 -3.98 -5.81
C GLY A 153 -8.73 -3.16 -6.64
N GLU A 154 -9.05 -1.88 -6.83
CA GLU A 154 -8.15 -0.90 -7.45
C GLU A 154 -6.94 -0.58 -6.54
N ASN A 155 -5.81 -0.23 -7.15
CA ASN A 155 -4.59 0.23 -6.46
C ASN A 155 -4.06 -0.76 -5.41
N LYS A 156 -4.33 -2.06 -5.59
CA LYS A 156 -3.84 -3.10 -4.69
C LYS A 156 -2.36 -3.38 -4.94
N GLY A 157 -1.63 -3.53 -3.85
CA GLY A 157 -0.21 -3.87 -3.89
C GLY A 157 0.01 -5.29 -4.40
N ASP A 158 1.03 -5.45 -5.23
CA ASP A 158 1.57 -6.75 -5.64
C ASP A 158 2.84 -7.02 -4.84
N ARG A 159 2.96 -8.22 -4.29
CA ARG A 159 4.20 -8.73 -3.71
C ARG A 159 4.68 -9.87 -4.55
N LYS A 160 5.82 -9.65 -5.21
CA LYS A 160 6.55 -10.75 -5.83
C LYS A 160 7.12 -11.63 -4.71
N SER A 161 6.56 -12.79 -4.48
CA SER A 161 7.27 -13.82 -3.73
C SER A 161 8.25 -14.52 -4.68
N VAL A 162 9.50 -14.11 -4.63
CA VAL A 162 10.60 -14.92 -5.16
C VAL A 162 10.95 -15.90 -4.06
N VAL A 163 10.65 -17.15 -4.25
CA VAL A 163 11.27 -18.26 -3.53
C VAL A 163 12.48 -18.72 -4.33
#